data_9f63770bd31b07eca4a8594a42ccd323
#
_entry.id   9f63770bd31b07eca4a8594a42ccd323
#
_cell.length_a   1.000
_cell.length_b   1.000
_cell.length_c   1.000
_cell.angle_alpha   90.00
_cell.angle_beta   90.00
_cell.angle_gamma   90.00
#
_symmetry.space_group_name_H-M   'P 1'
#
loop_
_entity.id
_entity.type
_entity.pdbx_description
1 polymer ?
#
loop_
_entity_poly.entity_id
_entity_poly.type
_entity_poly.pdbx_seq_one_letter_code
_entity_poly.pdbx_strand_id
1 'polypeptide(L)'
;MLELKLEKVKLMEERIRLKEGLPFKYGFKKYGWQKSYCDSKKSRHRLICAANQIGKSTIQICDRIDVATSPDLWPKLWPRQFKYGTAVKPFSWYLYPNQDTVMSEFVEKWVPYYLPRGEFKDHPVFGWKEQITNKVLKHITFNSGWRIYFKTYGQNVQDLQSGTVWAIDCDEELPEDLLSELEARLFATDGYFSMAFTATLGQEIWRKAIEGEGDDEIYPDAWKKQISMFDCLRYNDGTETPWTKDRIEQIIRGCKSANEVKRRVYGKFVVDSGLKYPGFTRELNYVERPKSKEGKVFTGPPKGWSVYSAVDVGSGGKHNHPAAYIFLAANPKLTKIRAFKGRRLDGIETTAGDILKFYTNDKGVIQTTIQAYDSAAKDFGTIANRMGLGFTKAKKDHAIGELALNTAFKSGILKIYKDDEEMIKLVRELETLLVTTAKNKSKDDFIDALRYALMEIPIDWEEVLENGEIKIDKKVNLPDKNDRRAMYEYWDSEEFRKENEDEIENEFEFWGDLYGN
;
A
#
# COMPACT_ATOMS: atom_id res chain seq x y z
N MET A 1 0.83 60.36 23.73
CA MET A 1 1.09 59.14 24.53
C MET A 1 -0.18 58.37 24.89
N LEU A 2 -1.27 59.05 25.29
CA LEU A 2 -2.57 58.42 25.61
C LEU A 2 -3.21 57.82 24.35
N GLU A 3 -3.23 58.56 23.23
CA GLU A 3 -3.75 58.09 21.93
C GLU A 3 -3.05 56.84 21.40
N LEU A 4 -1.72 56.77 21.47
CA LEU A 4 -0.93 55.60 21.09
C LEU A 4 -1.23 54.36 21.99
N LYS A 5 -1.49 54.60 23.29
CA LYS A 5 -1.93 53.54 24.18
C LYS A 5 -3.33 53.02 23.84
N LEU A 6 -4.26 53.92 23.51
CA LEU A 6 -5.61 53.59 23.13
C LEU A 6 -5.65 52.82 21.79
N GLU A 7 -4.85 53.24 20.81
CA GLU A 7 -4.69 52.57 19.54
C GLU A 7 -4.12 51.15 19.71
N LYS A 8 -3.13 51.01 20.57
CA LYS A 8 -2.53 49.71 20.90
C LYS A 8 -3.56 48.77 21.55
N VAL A 9 -4.40 49.29 22.45
CA VAL A 9 -5.49 48.50 23.06
C VAL A 9 -6.47 48.04 22.02
N LYS A 10 -6.97 48.93 21.13
CA LYS A 10 -7.89 48.58 20.04
C LYS A 10 -7.29 47.50 19.12
N LEU A 11 -6.03 47.61 18.75
CA LEU A 11 -5.34 46.60 17.94
C LEU A 11 -5.23 45.24 18.64
N MET A 12 -5.01 45.25 19.97
CA MET A 12 -5.00 44.01 20.77
C MET A 12 -6.40 43.38 20.84
N GLU A 13 -7.43 44.16 21.07
CA GLU A 13 -8.82 43.69 21.09
C GLU A 13 -9.23 43.08 19.72
N GLU A 14 -8.90 43.77 18.64
CA GLU A 14 -9.15 43.28 17.28
C GLU A 14 -8.38 41.97 17.02
N ARG A 15 -7.13 41.87 17.45
CA ARG A 15 -6.36 40.63 17.30
C ARG A 15 -6.94 39.47 18.10
N ILE A 16 -7.44 39.72 19.33
CA ILE A 16 -8.13 38.72 20.13
C ILE A 16 -9.43 38.28 19.41
N ARG A 17 -10.23 39.23 18.97
CA ARG A 17 -11.47 38.99 18.23
C ARG A 17 -11.27 38.13 17.00
N LEU A 18 -10.27 38.47 16.18
CA LEU A 18 -9.92 37.68 14.99
C LEU A 18 -9.40 36.29 15.33
N LYS A 19 -8.57 36.18 16.39
CA LYS A 19 -8.04 34.89 16.82
C LYS A 19 -9.12 33.94 17.33
N GLU A 20 -10.09 34.46 18.06
CA GLU A 20 -11.20 33.69 18.61
C GLU A 20 -12.26 33.38 17.54
N GLY A 21 -12.56 34.32 16.67
CA GLY A 21 -13.60 34.19 15.66
C GLY A 21 -13.20 33.46 14.39
N LEU A 22 -11.92 33.56 13.98
CA LEU A 22 -11.35 32.92 12.78
C LEU A 22 -10.14 32.06 13.16
N PRO A 23 -10.35 31.00 13.95
CA PRO A 23 -9.26 30.19 14.48
C PRO A 23 -8.42 29.50 13.41
N PHE A 24 -9.01 29.06 12.30
CA PHE A 24 -8.27 28.45 11.18
C PHE A 24 -7.17 29.38 10.61
N LYS A 25 -7.37 30.68 10.70
CA LYS A 25 -6.46 31.69 10.15
C LYS A 25 -5.51 32.29 11.16
N TYR A 26 -6.01 32.60 12.35
CA TYR A 26 -5.27 33.34 13.39
C TYR A 26 -5.07 32.56 14.68
N GLY A 27 -5.73 31.39 14.85
CA GLY A 27 -5.69 30.58 16.07
C GLY A 27 -4.38 29.89 16.33
N PHE A 28 -3.58 29.64 15.28
CA PHE A 28 -2.37 28.82 15.36
C PHE A 28 -1.13 29.58 14.90
N LYS A 29 -0.04 29.42 15.64
CA LYS A 29 1.29 29.69 15.12
C LYS A 29 1.70 28.53 14.23
N LYS A 30 2.30 28.83 13.09
CA LYS A 30 2.71 27.82 12.10
C LYS A 30 4.17 27.46 12.24
N TYR A 31 4.51 26.20 12.10
CA TYR A 31 5.88 25.76 11.84
C TYR A 31 6.33 26.20 10.44
N GLY A 32 7.63 26.21 10.18
CA GLY A 32 8.16 26.58 8.87
C GLY A 32 7.59 25.72 7.73
N TRP A 33 7.47 24.41 7.94
CA TRP A 33 6.88 23.49 6.98
C TRP A 33 5.37 23.74 6.76
N GLN A 34 4.63 24.09 7.81
CA GLN A 34 3.20 24.42 7.69
C GLN A 34 2.99 25.71 6.88
N LYS A 35 3.86 26.72 7.09
CA LYS A 35 3.83 27.92 6.26
C LYS A 35 4.11 27.61 4.80
N SER A 36 5.15 26.83 4.53
CA SER A 36 5.49 26.38 3.17
C SER A 36 4.33 25.62 2.50
N TYR A 37 3.61 24.76 3.25
CA TYR A 37 2.40 24.10 2.75
C TYR A 37 1.31 25.09 2.36
N CYS A 38 1.00 26.09 3.20
CA CYS A 38 0.02 27.12 2.88
C CYS A 38 0.44 27.97 1.68
N ASP A 39 1.73 28.23 1.50
CA ASP A 39 2.27 29.02 0.39
C ASP A 39 2.23 28.24 -0.94
N SER A 40 2.16 26.90 -0.88
CA SER A 40 2.16 26.01 -2.06
C SER A 40 0.77 25.77 -2.67
N LYS A 41 -0.20 26.64 -2.45
CA LYS A 41 -1.61 26.48 -2.93
C LYS A 41 -1.74 26.20 -4.45
N LYS A 42 -0.74 26.52 -5.26
CA LYS A 42 -0.75 26.28 -6.70
C LYS A 42 -0.28 24.89 -7.11
N SER A 43 0.37 24.13 -6.21
CA SER A 43 0.77 22.76 -6.49
C SER A 43 -0.44 21.85 -6.52
N ARG A 44 -0.62 21.12 -7.63
CA ARG A 44 -1.78 20.22 -7.83
C ARG A 44 -1.81 19.07 -6.84
N HIS A 45 -0.65 18.54 -6.50
CA HIS A 45 -0.49 17.52 -5.47
C HIS A 45 0.30 18.10 -4.29
N ARG A 46 -0.22 17.91 -3.09
CA ARG A 46 0.43 18.35 -1.84
C ARG A 46 0.44 17.20 -0.83
N LEU A 47 1.61 16.66 -0.54
CA LEU A 47 1.78 15.45 0.26
C LEU A 47 2.57 15.74 1.53
N ILE A 48 1.92 15.57 2.69
CA ILE A 48 2.52 15.69 4.01
C ILE A 48 2.70 14.30 4.59
N CYS A 49 3.90 13.72 4.46
CA CYS A 49 4.28 12.52 5.19
C CYS A 49 4.97 12.94 6.49
N ALA A 50 4.41 12.62 7.66
CA ALA A 50 4.87 13.27 8.87
C ALA A 50 4.76 12.40 10.13
N ALA A 51 5.59 12.75 11.11
CA ALA A 51 5.51 12.23 12.47
C ALA A 51 4.11 12.40 13.08
N ASN A 52 3.82 11.66 14.15
CA ASN A 52 2.53 11.75 14.82
C ASN A 52 2.38 13.06 15.61
N GLN A 53 1.16 13.57 15.69
CA GLN A 53 0.73 14.68 16.55
C GLN A 53 1.47 16.02 16.35
N ILE A 54 2.05 16.24 15.19
CA ILE A 54 2.75 17.51 14.87
C ILE A 54 1.88 18.52 14.11
N GLY A 55 0.57 18.28 14.00
CA GLY A 55 -0.38 19.22 13.39
C GLY A 55 -0.49 19.13 11.87
N LYS A 56 -0.29 17.94 11.28
CA LYS A 56 -0.48 17.71 9.84
C LYS A 56 -1.95 17.93 9.41
N SER A 57 -2.91 17.25 10.05
CA SER A 57 -4.34 17.41 9.76
C SER A 57 -4.82 18.83 10.09
N THR A 58 -4.31 19.42 11.19
CA THR A 58 -4.62 20.82 11.55
C THR A 58 -4.34 21.78 10.42
N ILE A 59 -3.15 21.72 9.81
CA ILE A 59 -2.81 22.68 8.76
C ILE A 59 -3.55 22.40 7.47
N GLN A 60 -3.83 21.15 7.14
CA GLN A 60 -4.61 20.78 5.97
C GLN A 60 -6.05 21.30 6.08
N ILE A 61 -6.70 21.09 7.24
CA ILE A 61 -8.05 21.60 7.52
C ILE A 61 -8.09 23.13 7.48
N CYS A 62 -7.15 23.80 8.16
CA CYS A 62 -7.06 25.26 8.17
C CYS A 62 -6.87 25.83 6.76
N ASP A 63 -6.00 25.23 5.96
CA ASP A 63 -5.77 25.67 4.57
C ASP A 63 -7.02 25.46 3.70
N ARG A 64 -7.75 24.35 3.88
CA ARG A 64 -9.01 24.11 3.16
C ARG A 64 -10.09 25.11 3.53
N ILE A 65 -10.24 25.43 4.82
CA ILE A 65 -11.20 26.45 5.26
C ILE A 65 -10.79 27.84 4.74
N ASP A 66 -9.50 28.17 4.74
CA ASP A 66 -8.99 29.43 4.20
C ASP A 66 -9.34 29.57 2.70
N VAL A 67 -9.13 28.52 1.91
CA VAL A 67 -9.54 28.50 0.50
C VAL A 67 -11.05 28.61 0.36
N ALA A 68 -11.82 27.85 1.13
CA ALA A 68 -13.29 27.85 1.06
C ALA A 68 -13.90 29.22 1.41
N THR A 69 -13.24 29.98 2.27
CA THR A 69 -13.69 31.32 2.73
C THR A 69 -13.00 32.48 2.03
N SER A 70 -12.21 32.22 0.98
CA SER A 70 -11.49 33.25 0.22
C SER A 70 -11.87 33.20 -1.27
N PRO A 71 -13.07 33.66 -1.67
CA PRO A 71 -13.53 33.65 -3.07
C PRO A 71 -12.58 34.34 -4.05
N ASP A 72 -11.85 35.36 -3.61
CA ASP A 72 -10.89 36.11 -4.42
C ASP A 72 -9.66 35.26 -4.84
N LEU A 73 -9.41 34.17 -4.16
CA LEU A 73 -8.35 33.21 -4.53
C LEU A 73 -8.79 32.25 -5.65
N TRP A 74 -10.08 31.99 -5.80
CA TRP A 74 -10.58 30.94 -6.70
C TRP A 74 -10.20 31.17 -8.16
N PRO A 75 -10.34 32.39 -8.73
CA PRO A 75 -9.89 32.67 -10.11
C PRO A 75 -8.38 32.41 -10.31
N LYS A 76 -7.57 32.58 -9.27
CA LYS A 76 -6.12 32.36 -9.31
C LYS A 76 -5.74 30.87 -9.22
N LEU A 77 -6.54 30.09 -8.48
CA LEU A 77 -6.32 28.66 -8.29
C LEU A 77 -6.94 27.83 -9.43
N TRP A 78 -8.10 28.25 -9.93
CA TRP A 78 -8.83 27.57 -11.01
C TRP A 78 -9.11 28.51 -12.19
N PRO A 79 -8.05 29.07 -12.83
CA PRO A 79 -8.23 30.10 -13.87
C PRO A 79 -9.09 29.62 -15.05
N ARG A 80 -9.00 28.33 -15.40
CA ARG A 80 -9.76 27.71 -16.48
C ARG A 80 -11.26 27.79 -16.23
N GLN A 81 -11.71 27.50 -15.01
CA GLN A 81 -13.11 27.48 -14.63
C GLN A 81 -13.72 28.89 -14.71
N PHE A 82 -12.96 29.94 -14.37
CA PHE A 82 -13.40 31.32 -14.42
C PHE A 82 -13.28 31.94 -15.82
N LYS A 83 -12.36 31.45 -16.66
CA LYS A 83 -12.20 31.92 -18.03
C LYS A 83 -13.30 31.41 -18.97
N TYR A 84 -13.68 30.15 -18.84
CA TYR A 84 -14.62 29.48 -19.74
C TYR A 84 -16.02 29.30 -19.14
N GLY A 85 -16.20 29.75 -17.91
CA GLY A 85 -17.41 29.51 -17.13
C GLY A 85 -17.44 28.09 -16.55
N THR A 86 -18.22 27.92 -15.51
CA THR A 86 -18.44 26.59 -14.90
C THR A 86 -19.90 26.51 -14.47
N ALA A 87 -20.55 25.41 -14.80
CA ALA A 87 -21.85 25.03 -14.26
C ALA A 87 -21.76 24.44 -12.86
N VAL A 88 -20.56 24.07 -12.42
CA VAL A 88 -20.31 23.36 -11.15
C VAL A 88 -19.95 24.41 -10.08
N LYS A 89 -20.77 24.50 -9.04
CA LYS A 89 -20.43 25.28 -7.84
C LYS A 89 -19.18 24.70 -7.17
N PRO A 90 -18.31 25.54 -6.59
CA PRO A 90 -17.09 25.08 -5.97
C PRO A 90 -17.38 24.19 -4.75
N PHE A 91 -16.80 23.02 -4.74
CA PHE A 91 -16.84 22.13 -3.59
C PHE A 91 -15.60 21.23 -3.51
N SER A 92 -15.34 20.73 -2.33
CA SER A 92 -14.27 19.78 -2.07
C SER A 92 -14.77 18.54 -1.32
N TRP A 93 -14.00 17.48 -1.42
CA TRP A 93 -14.13 16.32 -0.54
C TRP A 93 -13.05 16.36 0.52
N TYR A 94 -13.42 15.96 1.74
CA TYR A 94 -12.50 15.68 2.83
C TYR A 94 -12.72 14.25 3.26
N LEU A 95 -11.70 13.40 3.07
CA LEU A 95 -11.78 11.96 3.30
C LEU A 95 -11.12 11.57 4.61
N TYR A 96 -11.81 10.73 5.37
CA TYR A 96 -11.32 10.09 6.58
C TYR A 96 -11.29 8.56 6.42
N PRO A 97 -10.52 7.83 7.26
CA PRO A 97 -10.49 6.36 7.21
C PRO A 97 -11.87 5.71 7.39
N ASN A 98 -12.70 6.24 8.29
CA ASN A 98 -14.02 5.68 8.60
C ASN A 98 -15.01 6.75 9.08
N GLN A 99 -16.30 6.38 9.18
CA GLN A 99 -17.38 7.29 9.51
C GLN A 99 -17.37 7.78 10.97
N ASP A 100 -16.92 6.94 11.89
CA ASP A 100 -16.83 7.32 13.31
C ASP A 100 -15.79 8.43 13.50
N THR A 101 -14.68 8.35 12.77
CA THR A 101 -13.66 9.40 12.75
C THR A 101 -14.22 10.72 12.22
N VAL A 102 -15.06 10.70 11.17
CA VAL A 102 -15.69 11.94 10.64
C VAL A 102 -16.45 12.69 11.73
N MET A 103 -17.32 11.97 12.45
CA MET A 103 -18.17 12.62 13.47
C MET A 103 -17.37 13.08 14.69
N SER A 104 -16.44 12.28 15.20
CA SER A 104 -15.59 12.67 16.33
C SER A 104 -14.70 13.87 15.99
N GLU A 105 -14.03 13.85 14.85
CA GLU A 105 -13.18 14.96 14.41
C GLU A 105 -14.00 16.24 14.18
N PHE A 106 -15.22 16.12 13.62
CA PHE A 106 -16.07 17.28 13.42
C PHE A 106 -16.46 17.93 14.74
N VAL A 107 -16.99 17.14 15.68
CA VAL A 107 -17.49 17.66 16.97
C VAL A 107 -16.35 18.12 17.88
N GLU A 108 -15.27 17.34 17.93
CA GLU A 108 -14.18 17.56 18.89
C GLU A 108 -13.11 18.53 18.39
N LYS A 109 -12.94 18.67 17.05
CA LYS A 109 -11.87 19.49 16.48
C LYS A 109 -12.35 20.55 15.50
N TRP A 110 -13.16 20.21 14.47
CA TRP A 110 -13.56 21.21 13.48
C TRP A 110 -14.34 22.35 14.10
N VAL A 111 -15.37 22.06 14.87
CA VAL A 111 -16.23 23.07 15.51
C VAL A 111 -15.47 23.91 16.53
N PRO A 112 -14.78 23.32 17.52
CA PRO A 112 -14.16 24.10 18.57
C PRO A 112 -12.81 24.75 18.20
N TYR A 113 -12.10 24.26 17.16
CA TYR A 113 -10.73 24.72 16.91
C TYR A 113 -10.47 25.27 15.51
N TYR A 114 -11.31 25.00 14.51
CA TYR A 114 -11.01 25.39 13.14
C TYR A 114 -12.07 26.26 12.50
N LEU A 115 -13.36 25.95 12.67
CA LEU A 115 -14.45 26.66 12.01
C LEU A 115 -14.67 28.07 12.59
N PRO A 116 -15.11 29.03 11.76
CA PRO A 116 -15.52 30.35 12.19
C PRO A 116 -16.59 30.31 13.28
N ARG A 117 -16.45 31.14 14.31
CA ARG A 117 -17.33 31.15 15.48
C ARG A 117 -17.62 32.58 15.97
N GLY A 118 -18.48 32.68 17.01
CA GLY A 118 -18.95 33.98 17.49
C GLY A 118 -19.66 34.76 16.39
N GLU A 119 -19.37 36.02 16.25
CA GLU A 119 -19.93 36.88 15.20
C GLU A 119 -19.61 36.40 13.77
N PHE A 120 -18.53 35.63 13.57
CA PHE A 120 -18.15 35.11 12.27
C PHE A 120 -18.93 33.84 11.87
N LYS A 121 -19.72 33.24 12.78
CA LYS A 121 -20.58 32.09 12.47
C LYS A 121 -21.64 32.42 11.42
N ASP A 122 -22.16 33.64 11.41
CA ASP A 122 -23.19 34.11 10.47
C ASP A 122 -22.65 35.14 9.47
N HIS A 123 -21.32 35.36 9.46
CA HIS A 123 -20.69 36.33 8.56
C HIS A 123 -21.00 36.01 7.08
N PRO A 124 -21.21 37.03 6.20
CA PRO A 124 -21.61 36.82 4.80
C PRO A 124 -20.68 35.94 3.96
N VAL A 125 -19.39 35.82 4.35
CA VAL A 125 -18.39 34.99 3.66
C VAL A 125 -17.93 33.82 4.52
N PHE A 126 -17.56 34.09 5.78
CA PHE A 126 -17.01 33.09 6.68
C PHE A 126 -18.05 32.18 7.33
N GLY A 127 -19.33 32.65 7.41
CA GLY A 127 -20.41 31.90 8.02
C GLY A 127 -20.57 30.50 7.40
N TRP A 128 -21.07 29.56 8.18
CA TRP A 128 -21.18 28.18 7.75
C TRP A 128 -22.37 27.47 8.40
N LYS A 129 -22.85 26.42 7.71
CA LYS A 129 -23.90 25.50 8.21
C LYS A 129 -23.53 24.07 7.89
N GLU A 130 -23.77 23.17 8.82
CA GLU A 130 -23.64 21.74 8.64
C GLU A 130 -24.92 21.09 8.12
N GLN A 131 -24.78 20.00 7.38
CA GLN A 131 -25.87 19.10 7.04
C GLN A 131 -25.58 17.71 7.60
N ILE A 132 -26.40 17.32 8.58
CA ILE A 132 -26.37 16.00 9.22
C ILE A 132 -27.65 15.27 8.85
N THR A 133 -27.55 14.03 8.37
CA THR A 133 -28.68 13.15 8.04
C THR A 133 -28.45 11.79 8.68
N ASN A 134 -29.40 11.31 9.46
CA ASN A 134 -29.30 10.04 10.17
C ASN A 134 -28.01 9.91 11.01
N LYS A 135 -27.68 10.96 11.76
CA LYS A 135 -26.46 11.08 12.57
C LYS A 135 -25.13 11.05 11.76
N VAL A 136 -25.20 11.16 10.45
CA VAL A 136 -24.03 11.18 9.57
C VAL A 136 -23.84 12.59 9.04
N LEU A 137 -22.67 13.19 9.29
CA LEU A 137 -22.29 14.47 8.69
C LEU A 137 -22.07 14.28 7.19
N LYS A 138 -22.81 14.99 6.38
CA LYS A 138 -22.72 14.94 4.91
C LYS A 138 -21.79 16.02 4.38
N HIS A 139 -22.02 17.26 4.76
CA HIS A 139 -21.19 18.38 4.36
C HIS A 139 -21.36 19.60 5.26
N ILE A 140 -20.43 20.52 5.15
CA ILE A 140 -20.56 21.91 5.58
C ILE A 140 -20.66 22.82 4.34
N THR A 141 -21.51 23.85 4.43
CA THR A 141 -21.64 24.88 3.41
C THR A 141 -21.24 26.21 4.00
N PHE A 142 -20.26 26.89 3.40
CA PHE A 142 -19.88 28.25 3.74
C PHE A 142 -20.76 29.29 3.00
N ASN A 143 -20.97 30.45 3.60
CA ASN A 143 -21.71 31.54 2.98
C ASN A 143 -21.02 32.10 1.72
N SER A 144 -19.71 31.89 1.55
CA SER A 144 -18.99 32.09 0.29
C SER A 144 -19.56 31.30 -0.88
N GLY A 145 -20.31 30.21 -0.61
CA GLY A 145 -20.84 29.28 -1.60
C GLY A 145 -20.06 27.98 -1.70
N TRP A 146 -18.89 27.84 -1.05
CA TRP A 146 -18.11 26.63 -1.03
C TRP A 146 -18.76 25.56 -0.15
N ARG A 147 -18.68 24.28 -0.58
CA ARG A 147 -19.08 23.12 0.23
C ARG A 147 -17.91 22.18 0.47
N ILE A 148 -17.82 21.61 1.67
CA ILE A 148 -16.91 20.53 2.00
C ILE A 148 -17.73 19.30 2.32
N TYR A 149 -17.69 18.28 1.46
CA TYR A 149 -18.33 16.98 1.69
C TYR A 149 -17.38 16.04 2.42
N PHE A 150 -17.88 15.37 3.44
CA PHE A 150 -17.14 14.37 4.18
C PHE A 150 -17.38 12.99 3.58
N LYS A 151 -16.30 12.31 3.26
CA LYS A 151 -16.25 10.98 2.65
C LYS A 151 -15.35 10.06 3.48
N THR A 152 -15.41 8.75 3.22
CA THR A 152 -14.55 7.78 3.91
C THR A 152 -13.94 6.78 2.94
N TYR A 153 -12.78 6.22 3.30
CA TYR A 153 -12.10 5.18 2.51
C TYR A 153 -12.89 3.87 2.43
N GLY A 154 -13.77 3.61 3.40
CA GLY A 154 -14.62 2.41 3.41
C GLY A 154 -15.88 2.51 2.56
N GLN A 155 -16.13 3.64 1.87
CA GLN A 155 -17.25 3.75 0.93
C GLN A 155 -16.96 2.94 -0.34
N ASN A 156 -18.02 2.41 -0.96
CA ASN A 156 -17.88 1.75 -2.24
C ASN A 156 -17.32 2.73 -3.29
N VAL A 157 -16.45 2.24 -4.17
CA VAL A 157 -15.89 3.03 -5.27
C VAL A 157 -17.01 3.71 -6.09
N GLN A 158 -18.15 3.02 -6.27
CA GLN A 158 -19.33 3.56 -6.95
C GLN A 158 -19.90 4.84 -6.29
N ASP A 159 -19.83 4.97 -4.96
CA ASP A 159 -20.27 6.16 -4.24
C ASP A 159 -19.31 7.35 -4.44
N LEU A 160 -18.09 7.07 -4.87
CA LEU A 160 -17.07 8.05 -5.23
C LEU A 160 -17.09 8.39 -6.74
N GLN A 161 -17.85 7.65 -7.55
CA GLN A 161 -17.94 7.85 -9.00
C GLN A 161 -18.79 9.05 -9.42
N SER A 162 -19.47 9.72 -8.48
CA SER A 162 -20.35 10.86 -8.79
C SER A 162 -19.70 12.19 -8.40
N GLY A 163 -19.68 13.13 -9.35
CA GLY A 163 -19.32 14.52 -9.10
C GLY A 163 -17.99 14.97 -9.70
N THR A 164 -17.94 16.24 -10.03
CA THR A 164 -16.76 16.95 -10.54
C THR A 164 -16.24 17.82 -9.43
N VAL A 165 -15.13 17.45 -8.80
CA VAL A 165 -14.65 18.02 -7.55
C VAL A 165 -13.53 19.03 -7.80
N TRP A 166 -13.49 20.12 -7.05
CA TRP A 166 -12.46 21.15 -7.17
C TRP A 166 -11.21 20.83 -6.34
N ALA A 167 -11.39 20.15 -5.24
CA ALA A 167 -10.27 19.70 -4.41
C ALA A 167 -10.64 18.46 -3.59
N ILE A 168 -9.65 17.64 -3.33
CA ILE A 168 -9.75 16.45 -2.48
C ILE A 168 -8.65 16.52 -1.43
N ASP A 169 -9.04 16.37 -0.17
CA ASP A 169 -8.13 16.29 0.97
C ASP A 169 -8.31 14.91 1.63
N CYS A 170 -7.21 14.21 1.83
CA CYS A 170 -7.18 12.90 2.49
C CYS A 170 -6.48 13.02 3.84
N ASP A 171 -7.15 12.63 4.91
CA ASP A 171 -6.55 12.49 6.24
C ASP A 171 -6.16 11.03 6.47
N GLU A 172 -4.92 10.82 6.83
CA GLU A 172 -4.20 9.55 6.86
C GLU A 172 -3.92 8.93 5.47
N GLU A 173 -3.14 7.85 5.47
CA GLU A 173 -2.66 7.20 4.23
C GLU A 173 -3.81 6.62 3.41
N LEU A 174 -3.99 7.14 2.20
CA LEU A 174 -5.05 6.72 1.28
C LEU A 174 -4.75 5.33 0.71
N PRO A 175 -5.70 4.38 0.73
CA PRO A 175 -5.58 3.12 0.01
C PRO A 175 -5.34 3.32 -1.50
N GLU A 176 -4.35 2.60 -2.06
CA GLU A 176 -3.91 2.76 -3.46
C GLU A 176 -5.05 2.52 -4.47
N ASP A 177 -5.96 1.59 -4.17
CA ASP A 177 -7.09 1.23 -5.02
C ASP A 177 -8.11 2.36 -5.21
N LEU A 178 -8.14 3.36 -4.33
CA LEU A 178 -9.02 4.53 -4.45
C LEU A 178 -8.40 5.67 -5.26
N LEU A 179 -7.07 5.70 -5.42
CA LEU A 179 -6.36 6.86 -5.96
C LEU A 179 -6.81 7.22 -7.37
N SER A 180 -6.85 6.25 -8.28
CA SER A 180 -7.24 6.48 -9.68
C SER A 180 -8.65 7.06 -9.83
N GLU A 181 -9.58 6.63 -8.99
CA GLU A 181 -10.95 7.14 -8.98
C GLU A 181 -11.01 8.58 -8.47
N LEU A 182 -10.27 8.89 -7.39
CA LEU A 182 -10.23 10.24 -6.84
C LEU A 182 -9.57 11.23 -7.81
N GLU A 183 -8.50 10.84 -8.47
CA GLU A 183 -7.84 11.67 -9.49
C GLU A 183 -8.76 11.94 -10.69
N ALA A 184 -9.52 10.93 -11.14
CA ALA A 184 -10.48 11.12 -12.22
C ALA A 184 -11.54 12.19 -11.90
N ARG A 185 -11.91 12.39 -10.63
CA ARG A 185 -12.86 13.43 -10.20
C ARG A 185 -12.27 14.85 -10.32
N LEU A 186 -10.96 14.98 -10.35
CA LEU A 186 -10.25 16.26 -10.42
C LEU A 186 -9.94 16.70 -11.86
N PHE A 187 -9.95 15.81 -12.85
CA PHE A 187 -9.53 16.10 -14.23
C PHE A 187 -10.32 17.24 -14.87
N ALA A 188 -11.64 17.26 -14.71
CA ALA A 188 -12.50 18.27 -15.36
C ALA A 188 -12.33 19.68 -14.77
N THR A 189 -11.88 19.80 -13.54
CA THR A 189 -11.69 21.08 -12.85
C THR A 189 -10.24 21.54 -12.82
N ASP A 190 -9.29 20.73 -13.27
CA ASP A 190 -7.89 20.93 -12.91
C ASP A 190 -7.71 20.99 -11.39
N GLY A 191 -8.36 20.08 -10.70
CA GLY A 191 -8.51 20.12 -9.24
C GLY A 191 -7.21 19.85 -8.49
N TYR A 192 -7.27 19.98 -7.17
CA TYR A 192 -6.13 19.82 -6.26
C TYR A 192 -6.32 18.59 -5.40
N PHE A 193 -5.25 17.80 -5.27
CA PHE A 193 -5.17 16.67 -4.36
C PHE A 193 -4.22 17.00 -3.21
N SER A 194 -4.65 16.72 -2.00
CA SER A 194 -3.81 16.86 -0.80
C SER A 194 -3.98 15.66 0.11
N MET A 195 -2.86 15.16 0.66
CA MET A 195 -2.87 14.09 1.65
C MET A 195 -1.94 14.42 2.81
N ALA A 196 -2.45 14.23 4.03
CA ALA A 196 -1.72 14.44 5.28
C ALA A 196 -1.72 13.14 6.08
N PHE A 197 -0.61 12.44 6.14
CA PHE A 197 -0.55 11.08 6.66
C PHE A 197 0.71 10.78 7.46
N THR A 198 0.64 9.73 8.27
CA THR A 198 1.80 9.01 8.78
C THR A 198 1.91 7.71 7.98
N ALA A 199 3.10 7.30 7.56
CA ALA A 199 3.33 6.10 6.77
C ALA A 199 3.03 4.83 7.61
N THR A 200 1.76 4.53 7.83
CA THR A 200 1.27 3.42 8.67
C THR A 200 1.01 2.16 7.88
N LEU A 201 0.49 2.29 6.66
CA LEU A 201 0.26 1.17 5.74
C LEU A 201 1.52 0.83 4.95
N GLY A 202 2.44 1.79 4.80
CA GLY A 202 3.71 1.60 4.11
C GLY A 202 3.56 1.29 2.63
N GLN A 203 2.50 1.79 1.98
CA GLN A 203 2.21 1.51 0.57
C GLN A 203 3.31 2.06 -0.33
N GLU A 204 3.75 1.25 -1.28
CA GLU A 204 4.86 1.57 -2.19
C GLU A 204 4.60 2.81 -3.04
N ILE A 205 3.35 3.02 -3.47
CA ILE A 205 2.97 4.20 -4.26
C ILE A 205 3.25 5.50 -3.50
N TRP A 206 2.94 5.54 -2.20
CA TRP A 206 3.18 6.73 -1.38
C TRP A 206 4.65 6.90 -1.02
N ARG A 207 5.37 5.77 -0.85
CA ARG A 207 6.83 5.82 -0.70
C ARG A 207 7.48 6.42 -1.94
N LYS A 208 7.12 5.97 -3.13
CA LYS A 208 7.61 6.54 -4.41
C LYS A 208 7.18 8.00 -4.59
N ALA A 209 5.97 8.36 -4.17
CA ALA A 209 5.49 9.74 -4.25
C ALA A 209 6.29 10.70 -3.34
N ILE A 210 6.78 10.24 -2.18
CA ILE A 210 7.53 11.06 -1.22
C ILE A 210 9.04 10.96 -1.43
N GLU A 211 9.59 9.75 -1.59
CA GLU A 211 11.02 9.44 -1.59
C GLU A 211 11.56 9.10 -2.99
N GLY A 212 10.70 8.93 -4.00
CA GLY A 212 11.10 8.58 -5.35
C GLY A 212 11.93 9.69 -6.03
N GLU A 213 12.91 9.27 -6.84
CA GLU A 213 13.77 10.13 -7.62
C GLU A 213 13.82 9.63 -9.07
N GLY A 214 13.97 10.55 -10.03
CA GLY A 214 14.07 10.21 -11.45
C GLY A 214 12.82 9.50 -11.98
N ASP A 215 13.00 8.39 -12.66
CA ASP A 215 11.89 7.63 -13.29
C ASP A 215 10.92 6.99 -12.28
N ASP A 216 11.32 6.86 -11.02
CA ASP A 216 10.46 6.36 -9.94
C ASP A 216 9.58 7.45 -9.29
N GLU A 217 9.73 8.72 -9.69
CA GLU A 217 8.97 9.83 -9.12
C GLU A 217 7.58 9.91 -9.73
N ILE A 218 6.53 9.71 -8.91
CA ILE A 218 5.13 9.67 -9.39
C ILE A 218 4.57 11.08 -9.63
N TYR A 219 4.94 12.06 -8.79
CA TYR A 219 4.44 13.44 -8.86
C TYR A 219 5.61 14.43 -8.83
N PRO A 220 6.30 14.67 -9.95
CA PRO A 220 7.50 15.53 -9.99
C PRO A 220 7.21 16.98 -9.62
N ASP A 221 6.01 17.51 -9.93
CA ASP A 221 5.58 18.88 -9.63
C ASP A 221 4.87 19.03 -8.29
N ALA A 222 4.79 17.97 -7.48
CA ALA A 222 4.12 18.02 -6.19
C ALA A 222 4.92 18.83 -5.16
N TRP A 223 4.20 19.58 -4.33
CA TRP A 223 4.75 19.96 -3.04
C TRP A 223 4.71 18.74 -2.13
N LYS A 224 5.85 18.20 -1.77
CA LYS A 224 5.98 17.02 -0.93
C LYS A 224 6.98 17.25 0.18
N LYS A 225 6.67 16.76 1.37
CA LYS A 225 7.59 16.89 2.49
C LYS A 225 7.45 15.74 3.49
N GLN A 226 8.59 15.18 3.86
CA GLN A 226 8.71 14.27 4.99
C GLN A 226 9.14 15.07 6.21
N ILE A 227 8.40 14.96 7.33
CA ILE A 227 8.52 15.85 8.47
C ILE A 227 8.65 15.04 9.75
N SER A 228 9.72 15.33 10.49
CA SER A 228 10.00 14.77 11.82
C SER A 228 9.47 15.66 12.94
N MET A 229 9.40 15.13 14.17
CA MET A 229 9.13 15.96 15.35
C MET A 229 10.21 17.03 15.56
N PHE A 230 11.45 16.79 15.13
CA PHE A 230 12.56 17.75 15.24
C PHE A 230 12.36 18.98 14.35
N ASP A 231 11.56 18.90 13.29
CA ASP A 231 11.18 20.04 12.45
C ASP A 231 10.17 20.97 13.12
N CYS A 232 9.71 20.61 14.33
CA CYS A 232 8.71 21.33 15.11
C CYS A 232 9.28 22.04 16.35
N LEU A 233 10.60 22.09 16.55
CA LEU A 233 11.23 22.71 17.73
C LEU A 233 11.04 24.23 17.78
N ARG A 234 10.80 24.90 16.65
CA ARG A 234 10.52 26.33 16.55
C ARG A 234 9.37 26.61 15.60
N TYR A 235 8.60 27.64 15.94
CA TYR A 235 7.62 28.19 15.01
C TYR A 235 8.33 28.99 13.90
N ASN A 236 7.59 29.29 12.83
CA ASN A 236 8.13 30.06 11.71
C ASN A 236 8.61 31.48 12.09
N ASP A 237 8.07 32.04 13.18
CA ASP A 237 8.48 33.32 13.73
C ASP A 237 9.72 33.24 14.64
N GLY A 238 10.36 32.07 14.76
CA GLY A 238 11.52 31.79 15.57
C GLY A 238 11.22 31.53 17.05
N THR A 239 9.99 31.68 17.51
CA THR A 239 9.61 31.42 18.90
C THR A 239 9.62 29.93 19.23
N GLU A 240 9.83 29.60 20.47
CA GLU A 240 9.85 28.22 20.97
C GLU A 240 8.48 27.58 20.94
N THR A 241 8.44 26.27 20.80
CA THR A 241 7.24 25.45 20.76
C THR A 241 7.16 24.54 21.98
N PRO A 242 6.04 23.89 22.24
CA PRO A 242 5.95 22.85 23.27
C PRO A 242 6.81 21.60 22.98
N TRP A 243 7.34 21.45 21.74
CA TRP A 243 8.26 20.39 21.37
C TRP A 243 9.68 20.76 21.76
N THR A 244 10.25 20.07 22.78
CA THR A 244 11.65 20.18 23.17
C THR A 244 12.38 18.89 22.78
N LYS A 245 13.71 18.96 22.66
CA LYS A 245 14.52 17.75 22.42
C LYS A 245 14.27 16.69 23.49
N ASP A 246 14.24 17.09 24.75
CA ASP A 246 14.01 16.19 25.89
C ASP A 246 12.66 15.48 25.81
N ARG A 247 11.60 16.19 25.39
CA ARG A 247 10.28 15.61 25.18
C ARG A 247 10.28 14.61 24.03
N ILE A 248 10.95 14.91 22.93
CA ILE A 248 11.09 13.99 21.80
C ILE A 248 11.89 12.74 22.21
N GLU A 249 12.97 12.90 22.98
CA GLU A 249 13.73 11.78 23.53
C GLU A 249 12.90 10.90 24.48
N GLN A 250 12.03 11.49 25.30
CA GLN A 250 11.09 10.71 26.11
C GLN A 250 10.14 9.89 25.26
N ILE A 251 9.63 10.45 24.16
CA ILE A 251 8.78 9.70 23.19
C ILE A 251 9.58 8.57 22.56
N ILE A 252 10.83 8.81 22.15
CA ILE A 252 11.71 7.77 21.59
C ILE A 252 11.90 6.62 22.58
N ARG A 253 12.15 6.91 23.85
CA ARG A 253 12.28 5.88 24.91
C ARG A 253 10.98 5.09 25.15
N GLY A 254 9.82 5.70 24.88
CA GLY A 254 8.52 5.05 24.99
C GLY A 254 8.14 4.17 23.79
N CYS A 255 8.88 4.25 22.68
CA CYS A 255 8.63 3.43 21.51
C CYS A 255 9.15 1.99 21.71
N LYS A 256 8.39 1.01 21.25
CA LYS A 256 8.70 -0.42 21.42
C LYS A 256 9.78 -0.93 20.46
N SER A 257 10.03 -0.23 19.36
CA SER A 257 10.98 -0.65 18.32
C SER A 257 11.60 0.54 17.58
N ALA A 258 12.77 0.31 16.96
CA ALA A 258 13.40 1.30 16.09
C ALA A 258 12.50 1.71 14.90
N ASN A 259 11.68 0.79 14.39
CA ASN A 259 10.73 1.07 13.33
C ASN A 259 9.60 1.99 13.80
N GLU A 260 9.11 1.79 15.01
CA GLU A 260 8.13 2.71 15.61
C GLU A 260 8.70 4.13 15.77
N VAL A 261 9.95 4.26 16.20
CA VAL A 261 10.67 5.55 16.26
C VAL A 261 10.76 6.18 14.86
N LYS A 262 11.20 5.43 13.86
CA LYS A 262 11.29 5.94 12.48
C LYS A 262 9.96 6.50 11.99
N ARG A 263 8.87 5.79 12.22
CA ARG A 263 7.53 6.19 11.79
C ARG A 263 6.97 7.35 12.62
N ARG A 264 6.88 7.17 13.96
CA ARG A 264 6.18 8.11 14.84
C ARG A 264 6.95 9.39 15.10
N VAL A 265 8.28 9.34 15.12
CA VAL A 265 9.14 10.49 15.43
C VAL A 265 9.73 11.12 14.18
N TYR A 266 10.17 10.32 13.23
CA TYR A 266 10.82 10.82 12.01
C TYR A 266 9.90 10.91 10.79
N GLY A 267 8.66 10.41 10.87
CA GLY A 267 7.72 10.41 9.73
C GLY A 267 8.21 9.61 8.52
N LYS A 268 9.04 8.58 8.76
CA LYS A 268 9.65 7.80 7.69
C LYS A 268 8.83 6.56 7.37
N PHE A 269 8.87 6.16 6.10
CA PHE A 269 8.40 4.84 5.71
C PHE A 269 9.29 3.79 6.37
N VAL A 270 8.67 2.77 6.87
CA VAL A 270 9.35 1.60 7.43
C VAL A 270 8.62 0.36 6.97
N VAL A 271 9.37 -0.63 6.57
CA VAL A 271 8.84 -1.98 6.44
C VAL A 271 8.57 -2.47 7.86
N ASP A 272 7.31 -2.65 8.19
CA ASP A 272 6.92 -2.86 9.57
C ASP A 272 7.24 -4.27 10.06
N SER A 273 7.72 -4.35 11.31
CA SER A 273 7.78 -5.62 12.05
C SER A 273 6.39 -6.24 12.33
N GLY A 274 5.33 -5.56 11.95
CA GLY A 274 3.95 -6.05 11.95
C GLY A 274 3.55 -6.77 10.67
N LEU A 275 4.42 -6.84 9.67
CA LEU A 275 4.19 -7.67 8.49
C LEU A 275 4.03 -9.13 8.90
N LYS A 276 3.08 -9.80 8.29
CA LYS A 276 2.86 -11.23 8.49
C LYS A 276 4.06 -12.05 7.99
N TYR A 277 4.74 -11.53 6.95
CA TYR A 277 5.89 -12.17 6.33
C TYR A 277 7.16 -11.27 6.36
N PRO A 278 7.70 -10.95 7.55
CA PRO A 278 8.88 -10.09 7.69
C PRO A 278 10.18 -10.72 7.17
N GLY A 279 10.16 -12.01 6.84
CA GLY A 279 11.29 -12.69 6.20
C GLY A 279 11.48 -12.31 4.74
N PHE A 280 10.44 -11.77 4.08
CA PHE A 280 10.52 -11.32 2.69
C PHE A 280 11.18 -9.94 2.60
N THR A 281 12.15 -9.79 1.68
CA THR A 281 12.67 -8.49 1.23
C THR A 281 12.89 -8.52 -0.27
N ARG A 282 12.67 -7.38 -0.96
CA ARG A 282 12.87 -7.32 -2.42
C ARG A 282 14.32 -7.61 -2.81
N GLU A 283 15.27 -7.10 -2.04
CA GLU A 283 16.70 -7.23 -2.32
C GLU A 283 17.14 -8.70 -2.33
N LEU A 284 16.61 -9.50 -1.41
CA LEU A 284 16.96 -10.91 -1.28
C LEU A 284 16.08 -11.84 -2.13
N ASN A 285 14.77 -11.55 -2.18
CA ASN A 285 13.80 -12.53 -2.65
C ASN A 285 13.15 -12.20 -4.00
N TYR A 286 13.29 -10.99 -4.53
CA TYR A 286 12.71 -10.58 -5.81
C TYR A 286 13.81 -10.34 -6.84
N VAL A 287 14.03 -11.33 -7.70
CA VAL A 287 15.25 -11.42 -8.53
C VAL A 287 14.93 -11.45 -10.02
N GLU A 288 15.88 -11.02 -10.81
CA GLU A 288 15.81 -11.17 -12.27
C GLU A 288 15.81 -12.65 -12.65
N ARG A 289 15.06 -12.97 -13.69
CA ARG A 289 15.11 -14.28 -14.30
C ARG A 289 16.44 -14.43 -15.09
N PRO A 290 17.05 -15.61 -15.10
CA PRO A 290 18.23 -15.85 -15.92
C PRO A 290 17.94 -15.56 -17.40
N LYS A 291 18.92 -14.97 -18.08
CA LYS A 291 18.88 -14.69 -19.52
C LYS A 291 19.95 -15.51 -20.23
N SER A 292 19.69 -15.92 -21.48
CA SER A 292 20.72 -16.51 -22.33
C SER A 292 21.81 -15.48 -22.66
N LYS A 293 22.93 -15.94 -23.24
CA LYS A 293 23.98 -15.06 -23.78
C LYS A 293 23.43 -14.05 -24.81
N GLU A 294 22.36 -14.40 -25.48
CA GLU A 294 21.65 -13.58 -26.46
C GLU A 294 20.58 -12.66 -25.85
N GLY A 295 20.41 -12.68 -24.52
CA GLY A 295 19.45 -11.85 -23.79
C GLY A 295 18.02 -12.40 -23.75
N LYS A 296 17.76 -13.62 -24.24
CA LYS A 296 16.45 -14.26 -24.19
C LYS A 296 16.10 -14.66 -22.76
N VAL A 297 14.91 -14.34 -22.30
CA VAL A 297 14.41 -14.69 -20.97
C VAL A 297 13.72 -16.04 -21.00
N PHE A 298 14.04 -16.90 -20.06
CA PHE A 298 13.38 -18.22 -19.92
C PHE A 298 12.15 -18.13 -19.03
N THR A 299 11.01 -18.49 -19.57
CA THR A 299 9.71 -18.37 -18.86
C THR A 299 9.31 -19.64 -18.10
N GLY A 300 9.97 -20.78 -18.39
CA GLY A 300 9.72 -22.07 -17.76
C GLY A 300 10.51 -22.30 -16.45
N PRO A 301 10.33 -23.47 -15.83
CA PRO A 301 11.14 -23.91 -14.69
C PRO A 301 12.56 -24.26 -15.14
N PRO A 302 13.58 -24.14 -14.30
CA PRO A 302 14.91 -24.65 -14.60
C PRO A 302 14.88 -26.16 -14.90
N LYS A 303 15.72 -26.60 -15.83
CA LYS A 303 15.77 -28.01 -16.22
C LYS A 303 16.10 -28.88 -15.00
N GLY A 304 15.39 -29.98 -14.85
CA GLY A 304 15.60 -30.94 -13.79
C GLY A 304 15.06 -30.56 -12.43
N TRP A 305 14.43 -29.40 -12.32
CA TRP A 305 13.79 -29.02 -11.08
C TRP A 305 12.38 -29.61 -11.01
N SER A 306 11.99 -30.09 -9.82
CA SER A 306 10.62 -30.57 -9.57
C SER A 306 9.68 -29.37 -9.46
N VAL A 307 8.49 -29.47 -10.10
CA VAL A 307 7.52 -28.38 -10.08
C VAL A 307 6.33 -28.72 -9.19
N TYR A 308 6.04 -27.82 -8.28
CA TYR A 308 4.91 -27.86 -7.36
C TYR A 308 3.98 -26.71 -7.66
N SER A 309 2.69 -26.95 -7.59
CA SER A 309 1.70 -25.90 -7.82
C SER A 309 0.57 -25.99 -6.83
N ALA A 310 -0.05 -24.85 -6.54
CA ALA A 310 -1.27 -24.84 -5.75
C ALA A 310 -2.25 -23.78 -6.24
N VAL A 311 -3.53 -24.03 -5.93
CA VAL A 311 -4.66 -23.17 -6.24
C VAL A 311 -5.37 -22.82 -4.94
N ASP A 312 -5.48 -21.53 -4.63
CA ASP A 312 -6.50 -21.01 -3.74
C ASP A 312 -7.72 -20.65 -4.57
N VAL A 313 -8.84 -21.26 -4.25
CA VAL A 313 -10.07 -21.13 -5.07
C VAL A 313 -10.82 -19.84 -4.73
N GLY A 314 -10.44 -19.17 -3.63
CA GLY A 314 -11.15 -17.99 -3.15
C GLY A 314 -12.59 -18.28 -2.71
N SER A 315 -13.39 -17.26 -2.49
CA SER A 315 -14.78 -17.38 -2.02
C SER A 315 -15.84 -17.22 -3.12
N GLY A 316 -15.44 -17.11 -4.38
CA GLY A 316 -16.37 -17.03 -5.52
C GLY A 316 -17.27 -15.79 -5.52
N GLY A 317 -16.73 -14.62 -5.70
CA GLY A 317 -17.43 -13.52 -6.35
C GLY A 317 -18.10 -12.42 -5.55
N LYS A 318 -18.50 -12.51 -4.31
CA LYS A 318 -19.15 -11.37 -3.61
C LYS A 318 -18.36 -10.72 -2.47
N HIS A 319 -17.26 -11.32 -2.03
CA HIS A 319 -16.53 -10.89 -0.83
C HIS A 319 -15.05 -10.57 -1.04
N ASN A 320 -14.63 -10.15 -2.24
CA ASN A 320 -13.25 -9.69 -2.54
C ASN A 320 -12.12 -10.71 -2.25
N HIS A 321 -12.38 -12.01 -2.33
CA HIS A 321 -11.35 -13.04 -2.30
C HIS A 321 -11.25 -13.70 -3.68
N PRO A 322 -10.39 -13.18 -4.57
CA PRO A 322 -10.19 -13.75 -5.89
C PRO A 322 -9.48 -15.09 -5.80
N ALA A 323 -9.71 -15.96 -6.77
CA ALA A 323 -8.90 -17.16 -6.90
C ALA A 323 -7.47 -16.81 -7.31
N ALA A 324 -6.50 -17.61 -6.83
CA ALA A 324 -5.10 -17.47 -7.19
C ALA A 324 -4.43 -18.83 -7.37
N TYR A 325 -3.40 -18.90 -8.22
CA TYR A 325 -2.57 -20.08 -8.34
C TYR A 325 -1.10 -19.72 -8.62
N ILE A 326 -0.21 -20.64 -8.26
CA ILE A 326 1.23 -20.43 -8.38
C ILE A 326 1.96 -21.71 -8.75
N PHE A 327 3.09 -21.56 -9.45
CA PHE A 327 4.01 -22.64 -9.78
C PHE A 327 5.38 -22.34 -9.13
N LEU A 328 5.86 -23.30 -8.35
CA LEU A 328 7.17 -23.31 -7.72
C LEU A 328 8.04 -24.37 -8.36
N ALA A 329 9.27 -24.03 -8.67
CA ALA A 329 10.30 -24.99 -9.03
C ALA A 329 11.28 -25.15 -7.86
N ALA A 330 11.58 -26.40 -7.46
CA ALA A 330 12.54 -26.72 -6.43
C ALA A 330 13.67 -27.58 -7.02
N ASN A 331 14.92 -27.21 -6.75
CA ASN A 331 16.06 -27.99 -7.19
C ASN A 331 16.12 -29.35 -6.47
N PRO A 332 16.81 -30.37 -7.02
CA PRO A 332 16.88 -31.71 -6.43
C PRO A 332 17.43 -31.74 -5.00
N LYS A 333 18.31 -30.81 -4.65
CA LYS A 333 18.87 -30.66 -3.30
C LYS A 333 17.96 -29.90 -2.32
N LEU A 334 16.82 -29.41 -2.79
CA LEU A 334 15.85 -28.60 -2.03
C LEU A 334 16.47 -27.36 -1.34
N THR A 335 17.57 -26.86 -1.86
CA THR A 335 18.28 -25.67 -1.37
C THR A 335 17.88 -24.41 -2.10
N LYS A 336 17.13 -24.53 -3.19
CA LYS A 336 16.66 -23.40 -4.01
C LYS A 336 15.23 -23.65 -4.47
N ILE A 337 14.37 -22.68 -4.25
CA ILE A 337 12.97 -22.67 -4.70
C ILE A 337 12.75 -21.38 -5.49
N ARG A 338 12.06 -21.48 -6.63
CA ARG A 338 11.74 -20.34 -7.48
C ARG A 338 10.23 -20.31 -7.75
N ALA A 339 9.59 -19.20 -7.36
CA ALA A 339 8.26 -18.88 -7.83
C ALA A 339 8.41 -18.25 -9.23
N PHE A 340 8.03 -18.98 -10.26
CA PHE A 340 8.35 -18.62 -11.63
C PHE A 340 7.13 -18.28 -12.49
N LYS A 341 5.94 -18.62 -12.06
CA LYS A 341 4.68 -18.30 -12.75
C LYS A 341 3.53 -18.36 -11.75
N GLY A 342 2.56 -17.49 -11.93
CA GLY A 342 1.36 -17.48 -11.11
C GLY A 342 0.37 -16.44 -11.58
N ARG A 343 -0.86 -16.49 -11.07
CA ARG A 343 -1.90 -15.52 -11.41
C ARG A 343 -2.91 -15.37 -10.29
N ARG A 344 -3.38 -14.14 -10.09
CA ARG A 344 -4.53 -13.82 -9.26
C ARG A 344 -5.65 -13.29 -10.16
N LEU A 345 -6.83 -13.90 -10.06
CA LEU A 345 -7.99 -13.63 -10.94
C LEU A 345 -8.84 -12.50 -10.35
N ASP A 346 -8.32 -11.28 -10.38
CA ASP A 346 -8.99 -10.09 -9.85
C ASP A 346 -10.21 -9.69 -10.69
N GLY A 347 -11.28 -9.26 -10.02
CA GLY A 347 -12.43 -8.62 -10.67
C GLY A 347 -13.29 -9.56 -11.54
N ILE A 348 -13.03 -10.86 -11.51
CA ILE A 348 -13.73 -11.86 -12.31
C ILE A 348 -14.47 -12.80 -11.35
N GLU A 349 -15.80 -12.91 -11.52
CA GLU A 349 -16.52 -14.03 -10.92
C GLU A 349 -16.08 -15.32 -11.62
N THR A 350 -15.34 -16.16 -10.90
CA THR A 350 -14.78 -17.39 -11.47
C THR A 350 -15.46 -18.61 -10.89
N THR A 351 -15.92 -19.48 -11.77
CA THR A 351 -16.28 -20.86 -11.40
C THR A 351 -15.02 -21.72 -11.29
N ALA A 352 -15.11 -22.85 -10.61
CA ALA A 352 -14.01 -23.81 -10.57
C ALA A 352 -13.53 -24.23 -11.98
N GLY A 353 -14.45 -24.31 -12.94
CA GLY A 353 -14.11 -24.60 -14.33
C GLY A 353 -13.32 -23.48 -15.02
N ASP A 354 -13.62 -22.23 -14.72
CA ASP A 354 -12.88 -21.10 -15.28
C ASP A 354 -11.47 -21.02 -14.68
N ILE A 355 -11.33 -21.21 -13.37
CA ILE A 355 -10.03 -21.27 -12.69
C ILE A 355 -9.15 -22.36 -13.32
N LEU A 356 -9.72 -23.57 -13.54
CA LEU A 356 -9.01 -24.69 -14.14
C LEU A 356 -8.61 -24.43 -15.60
N LYS A 357 -9.40 -23.68 -16.37
CA LYS A 357 -9.02 -23.24 -17.73
C LYS A 357 -7.82 -22.31 -17.70
N PHE A 358 -7.85 -21.26 -16.86
CA PHE A 358 -6.71 -20.35 -16.71
C PHE A 358 -5.46 -21.09 -16.24
N TYR A 359 -5.60 -21.93 -15.22
CA TYR A 359 -4.52 -22.76 -14.70
C TYR A 359 -3.92 -23.66 -15.79
N THR A 360 -4.73 -24.36 -16.55
CA THR A 360 -4.29 -25.28 -17.61
C THR A 360 -3.58 -24.54 -18.74
N ASN A 361 -4.09 -23.38 -19.13
CA ASN A 361 -3.46 -22.54 -20.14
C ASN A 361 -2.09 -22.06 -19.68
N ASP A 362 -1.97 -21.58 -18.45
CA ASP A 362 -0.71 -21.11 -17.90
C ASP A 362 0.27 -22.25 -17.60
N LYS A 363 -0.25 -23.42 -17.21
CA LYS A 363 0.55 -24.63 -17.05
C LYS A 363 1.15 -25.09 -18.38
N GLY A 364 0.38 -25.09 -19.44
CA GLY A 364 0.81 -25.54 -20.78
C GLY A 364 1.43 -26.95 -20.71
N VAL A 365 2.67 -27.06 -21.18
CA VAL A 365 3.46 -28.32 -21.21
C VAL A 365 4.23 -28.58 -19.92
N ILE A 366 4.14 -27.72 -18.90
CA ILE A 366 4.87 -27.86 -17.64
C ILE A 366 4.43 -29.15 -16.92
N GLN A 367 5.38 -30.03 -16.64
CA GLN A 367 5.18 -31.24 -15.86
C GLN A 367 5.20 -30.85 -14.36
N THR A 368 4.11 -31.10 -13.65
CA THR A 368 4.00 -30.83 -12.21
C THR A 368 4.14 -32.12 -11.41
N THR A 369 4.97 -32.10 -10.38
CA THR A 369 5.14 -33.21 -9.45
C THR A 369 3.92 -33.35 -8.55
N ILE A 370 3.45 -32.24 -7.98
CA ILE A 370 2.23 -32.18 -7.15
C ILE A 370 1.44 -30.93 -7.56
N GLN A 371 0.12 -31.09 -7.62
CA GLN A 371 -0.84 -30.01 -7.80
C GLN A 371 -1.79 -30.03 -6.61
N ALA A 372 -1.76 -29.00 -5.77
CA ALA A 372 -2.60 -28.91 -4.58
C ALA A 372 -3.73 -27.88 -4.75
N TYR A 373 -4.78 -28.01 -3.97
CA TYR A 373 -5.86 -27.01 -3.92
C TYR A 373 -6.42 -26.85 -2.51
N ASP A 374 -7.02 -25.69 -2.22
CA ASP A 374 -7.67 -25.47 -0.93
C ASP A 374 -8.82 -26.47 -0.71
N SER A 375 -8.67 -27.31 0.31
CA SER A 375 -9.63 -28.37 0.65
C SER A 375 -11.02 -27.86 1.08
N ALA A 376 -11.21 -26.56 1.34
CA ALA A 376 -12.53 -25.97 1.59
C ALA A 376 -13.39 -25.95 0.33
N ALA A 377 -12.77 -25.88 -0.85
CA ALA A 377 -13.45 -25.89 -2.15
C ALA A 377 -13.77 -27.32 -2.62
N LYS A 378 -14.76 -27.96 -2.01
CA LYS A 378 -15.11 -29.37 -2.27
C LYS A 378 -15.39 -29.69 -3.75
N ASP A 379 -16.03 -28.77 -4.47
CA ASP A 379 -16.43 -28.98 -5.87
C ASP A 379 -15.24 -28.86 -6.83
N PHE A 380 -14.21 -28.08 -6.49
CA PHE A 380 -13.02 -27.88 -7.32
C PHE A 380 -12.32 -29.20 -7.65
N GLY A 381 -12.02 -30.01 -6.64
CA GLY A 381 -11.36 -31.30 -6.84
C GLY A 381 -12.18 -32.26 -7.70
N THR A 382 -13.50 -32.25 -7.57
CA THR A 382 -14.40 -33.09 -8.38
C THR A 382 -14.37 -32.66 -9.85
N ILE A 383 -14.40 -31.36 -10.12
CA ILE A 383 -14.35 -30.82 -11.49
C ILE A 383 -12.96 -31.05 -12.09
N ALA A 384 -11.89 -30.83 -11.33
CA ALA A 384 -10.52 -31.10 -11.76
C ALA A 384 -10.32 -32.56 -12.17
N ASN A 385 -10.83 -33.52 -11.39
CA ASN A 385 -10.76 -34.93 -11.70
C ASN A 385 -11.53 -35.28 -12.97
N ARG A 386 -12.70 -34.66 -13.20
CA ARG A 386 -13.45 -34.83 -14.46
C ARG A 386 -12.69 -34.30 -15.69
N MET A 387 -11.83 -33.31 -15.50
CA MET A 387 -10.96 -32.76 -16.56
C MET A 387 -9.64 -33.54 -16.69
N GLY A 388 -9.45 -34.64 -15.94
CA GLY A 388 -8.23 -35.44 -15.97
C GLY A 388 -7.04 -34.78 -15.25
N LEU A 389 -7.28 -33.79 -14.40
CA LEU A 389 -6.25 -33.09 -13.63
C LEU A 389 -6.14 -33.68 -12.23
N GLY A 390 -4.97 -34.24 -11.91
CA GLY A 390 -4.70 -34.90 -10.63
C GLY A 390 -4.36 -33.89 -9.52
N PHE A 391 -5.35 -33.22 -8.97
CA PHE A 391 -5.17 -32.33 -7.81
C PHE A 391 -5.30 -33.06 -6.48
N THR A 392 -4.43 -32.74 -5.53
CA THR A 392 -4.48 -33.21 -4.14
C THR A 392 -4.97 -32.10 -3.22
N LYS A 393 -5.50 -32.47 -2.06
CA LYS A 393 -5.86 -31.47 -1.03
C LYS A 393 -4.60 -30.89 -0.40
N ALA A 394 -4.48 -29.57 -0.34
CA ALA A 394 -3.37 -28.89 0.31
C ALA A 394 -3.29 -29.20 1.80
N LYS A 395 -2.06 -29.27 2.33
CA LYS A 395 -1.77 -29.34 3.75
C LYS A 395 -2.15 -28.01 4.41
N LYS A 396 -3.00 -28.04 5.43
CA LYS A 396 -3.62 -26.83 6.03
C LYS A 396 -3.06 -26.41 7.39
N ASP A 397 -1.88 -26.82 7.77
CA ASP A 397 -1.29 -26.25 8.96
C ASP A 397 -0.85 -24.81 8.70
N HIS A 398 -1.71 -23.86 9.11
CA HIS A 398 -1.47 -22.44 8.90
C HIS A 398 -0.24 -21.94 9.65
N ALA A 399 -0.03 -22.39 10.90
CA ALA A 399 1.05 -21.91 11.73
C ALA A 399 2.42 -22.39 11.19
N ILE A 400 2.53 -23.69 10.88
CA ILE A 400 3.74 -24.25 10.28
C ILE A 400 3.97 -23.62 8.89
N GLY A 401 2.94 -23.49 8.08
CA GLY A 401 3.06 -22.90 6.75
C GLY A 401 3.51 -21.44 6.75
N GLU A 402 3.03 -20.61 7.68
CA GLU A 402 3.46 -19.22 7.84
C GLU A 402 4.94 -19.14 8.28
N LEU A 403 5.33 -19.98 9.24
CA LEU A 403 6.71 -20.06 9.70
C LEU A 403 7.64 -20.58 8.61
N ALA A 404 7.24 -21.62 7.86
CA ALA A 404 7.99 -22.17 6.74
C ALA A 404 8.22 -21.12 5.65
N LEU A 405 7.18 -20.36 5.30
CA LEU A 405 7.29 -19.30 4.29
C LEU A 405 8.22 -18.17 4.73
N ASN A 406 8.10 -17.71 5.98
CA ASN A 406 9.03 -16.75 6.56
C ASN A 406 10.48 -17.25 6.59
N THR A 407 10.69 -18.50 6.97
CA THR A 407 12.03 -19.12 7.01
C THR A 407 12.61 -19.25 5.61
N ALA A 408 11.82 -19.69 4.62
CA ALA A 408 12.25 -19.82 3.23
C ALA A 408 12.64 -18.48 2.60
N PHE A 409 11.93 -17.40 2.94
CA PHE A 409 12.29 -16.05 2.50
C PHE A 409 13.55 -15.55 3.22
N LYS A 410 13.59 -15.63 4.55
CA LYS A 410 14.70 -15.14 5.37
C LYS A 410 16.03 -15.81 5.00
N SER A 411 16.00 -17.11 4.71
CA SER A 411 17.18 -17.87 4.27
C SER A 411 17.57 -17.63 2.80
N GLY A 412 16.73 -16.94 2.02
CA GLY A 412 16.96 -16.70 0.59
C GLY A 412 16.75 -17.92 -0.31
N ILE A 413 16.26 -19.03 0.24
CA ILE A 413 15.97 -20.25 -0.52
C ILE A 413 14.84 -20.00 -1.51
N LEU A 414 13.73 -19.35 -1.04
CA LEU A 414 12.62 -18.98 -1.89
C LEU A 414 12.86 -17.60 -2.51
N LYS A 415 12.83 -17.57 -3.85
CA LYS A 415 12.91 -16.33 -4.62
C LYS A 415 11.78 -16.26 -5.64
N ILE A 416 11.36 -15.05 -5.96
CA ILE A 416 10.29 -14.72 -6.90
C ILE A 416 10.94 -14.04 -8.11
N TYR A 417 10.57 -14.42 -9.33
CA TYR A 417 11.08 -13.78 -10.53
C TYR A 417 10.34 -12.48 -10.86
N LYS A 418 11.07 -11.44 -11.33
CA LYS A 418 10.57 -10.08 -11.57
C LYS A 418 9.82 -9.88 -12.88
N ASP A 419 10.04 -10.73 -13.84
CA ASP A 419 9.61 -10.55 -15.24
C ASP A 419 8.13 -10.87 -15.51
N ASP A 420 7.40 -11.34 -14.53
CA ASP A 420 5.97 -11.64 -14.61
C ASP A 420 5.16 -10.56 -13.87
N GLU A 421 4.31 -9.81 -14.61
CA GLU A 421 3.46 -8.76 -14.04
C GLU A 421 2.51 -9.28 -12.96
N GLU A 422 2.06 -10.53 -13.06
CA GLU A 422 1.22 -11.14 -12.03
C GLU A 422 1.97 -11.34 -10.72
N MET A 423 3.29 -11.67 -10.79
CA MET A 423 4.10 -11.87 -9.58
C MET A 423 4.31 -10.58 -8.78
N ILE A 424 4.17 -9.41 -9.40
CA ILE A 424 4.17 -8.12 -8.70
C ILE A 424 3.00 -8.04 -7.70
N LYS A 425 1.85 -8.66 -8.02
CA LYS A 425 0.70 -8.71 -7.11
C LYS A 425 1.03 -9.51 -5.85
N LEU A 426 1.71 -10.65 -6.00
CA LEU A 426 2.18 -11.46 -4.87
C LEU A 426 3.16 -10.68 -3.98
N VAL A 427 4.12 -9.98 -4.60
CA VAL A 427 5.08 -9.15 -3.86
C VAL A 427 4.37 -8.06 -3.06
N ARG A 428 3.36 -7.40 -3.65
CA ARG A 428 2.55 -6.39 -2.96
C ARG A 428 1.79 -6.97 -1.77
N GLU A 429 1.20 -8.17 -1.91
CA GLU A 429 0.55 -8.84 -0.79
C GLU A 429 1.55 -9.11 0.36
N LEU A 430 2.76 -9.63 0.04
CA LEU A 430 3.81 -9.90 1.03
C LEU A 430 4.27 -8.64 1.77
N GLU A 431 4.32 -7.50 1.08
CA GLU A 431 4.76 -6.21 1.63
C GLU A 431 3.69 -5.47 2.43
N THR A 432 2.42 -5.82 2.25
CA THR A 432 1.31 -5.08 2.85
C THR A 432 0.51 -5.85 3.89
N LEU A 433 0.60 -7.18 3.90
CA LEU A 433 -0.18 -8.01 4.82
C LEU A 433 0.35 -7.91 6.25
N LEU A 434 -0.49 -7.39 7.15
CA LEU A 434 -0.16 -7.24 8.57
C LEU A 434 -0.70 -8.40 9.41
N VAL A 435 0.02 -8.76 10.47
CA VAL A 435 -0.43 -9.76 11.48
C VAL A 435 -1.79 -9.39 12.07
N THR A 436 -2.06 -8.09 12.21
CA THR A 436 -3.31 -7.56 12.79
C THR A 436 -4.45 -7.46 11.77
N THR A 437 -4.22 -7.75 10.49
CA THR A 437 -5.28 -7.69 9.47
C THR A 437 -6.32 -8.76 9.75
N ALA A 438 -7.58 -8.37 9.93
CA ALA A 438 -8.66 -9.32 10.13
C ALA A 438 -8.82 -10.21 8.88
N LYS A 439 -9.01 -11.51 9.08
CA LYS A 439 -9.02 -12.52 8.01
C LYS A 439 -10.02 -12.23 6.88
N ASN A 440 -11.15 -11.59 7.20
CA ASN A 440 -12.17 -11.17 6.23
C ASN A 440 -11.82 -9.89 5.45
N LYS A 441 -10.71 -9.25 5.77
CA LYS A 441 -10.18 -8.04 5.11
C LYS A 441 -8.78 -8.26 4.55
N SER A 442 -8.19 -9.43 4.77
CA SER A 442 -6.86 -9.74 4.24
C SER A 442 -6.96 -10.05 2.75
N LYS A 443 -6.11 -9.44 1.96
CA LYS A 443 -5.86 -9.81 0.56
C LYS A 443 -4.63 -10.70 0.58
N ASP A 444 -4.81 -11.97 0.89
CA ASP A 444 -3.74 -12.96 1.04
C ASP A 444 -3.93 -14.20 0.14
N ASP A 445 -4.84 -14.10 -0.83
CA ASP A 445 -5.21 -15.22 -1.70
C ASP A 445 -4.02 -15.76 -2.50
N PHE A 446 -3.13 -14.88 -2.98
CA PHE A 446 -1.94 -15.29 -3.71
C PHE A 446 -0.86 -15.85 -2.78
N ILE A 447 -0.74 -15.29 -1.58
CA ILE A 447 0.16 -15.81 -0.53
C ILE A 447 -0.33 -17.18 -0.05
N ASP A 448 -1.64 -17.39 0.09
CA ASP A 448 -2.19 -18.68 0.48
C ASP A 448 -1.91 -19.76 -0.57
N ALA A 449 -2.05 -19.44 -1.87
CA ALA A 449 -1.61 -20.32 -2.94
C ALA A 449 -0.10 -20.63 -2.86
N LEU A 450 0.75 -19.63 -2.60
CA LEU A 450 2.18 -19.79 -2.42
C LEU A 450 2.50 -20.71 -1.23
N ARG A 451 1.83 -20.51 -0.11
CA ARG A 451 2.00 -21.30 1.10
C ARG A 451 1.60 -22.76 0.87
N TYR A 452 0.47 -23.00 0.21
CA TYR A 452 0.04 -24.35 -0.15
C TYR A 452 1.05 -25.05 -1.05
N ALA A 453 1.57 -24.38 -2.08
CA ALA A 453 2.56 -24.96 -2.97
C ALA A 453 3.88 -25.27 -2.25
N LEU A 454 4.32 -24.38 -1.35
CA LEU A 454 5.54 -24.56 -0.57
C LEU A 454 5.46 -25.79 0.36
N MET A 455 4.32 -25.99 1.01
CA MET A 455 4.09 -27.10 1.93
C MET A 455 4.02 -28.47 1.24
N GLU A 456 3.89 -28.54 -0.07
CA GLU A 456 3.95 -29.77 -0.85
C GLU A 456 5.39 -30.14 -1.25
N ILE A 457 6.35 -29.23 -1.11
CA ILE A 457 7.77 -29.54 -1.32
C ILE A 457 8.24 -30.44 -0.16
N PRO A 458 8.93 -31.55 -0.42
CA PRO A 458 9.30 -32.53 0.61
C PRO A 458 10.49 -32.03 1.49
N ILE A 459 10.28 -30.92 2.17
CA ILE A 459 11.16 -30.37 3.21
C ILE A 459 10.48 -30.64 4.55
N ASP A 460 11.23 -31.14 5.50
CA ASP A 460 10.77 -31.22 6.88
C ASP A 460 10.86 -29.85 7.53
N TRP A 461 9.78 -29.10 7.41
CA TRP A 461 9.71 -27.74 7.94
C TRP A 461 9.71 -27.71 9.47
N GLU A 462 9.25 -28.75 10.14
CA GLU A 462 9.29 -28.84 11.60
C GLU A 462 10.75 -28.96 12.07
N GLU A 463 11.53 -29.85 11.47
CA GLU A 463 12.97 -29.99 11.77
C GLU A 463 13.75 -28.72 11.44
N VAL A 464 13.43 -28.05 10.32
CA VAL A 464 14.05 -26.77 9.94
C VAL A 464 13.77 -25.66 10.95
N LEU A 465 12.54 -25.58 11.46
CA LEU A 465 12.15 -24.57 12.44
C LEU A 465 12.80 -24.80 13.80
N GLU A 466 12.97 -26.05 14.21
CA GLU A 466 13.62 -26.40 15.47
C GLU A 466 15.13 -26.18 15.45
N ASN A 467 15.80 -26.52 14.35
CA ASN A 467 17.26 -26.52 14.26
C ASN A 467 17.84 -25.28 13.53
N GLY A 468 17.02 -24.48 12.88
CA GLY A 468 17.44 -23.28 12.11
C GLY A 468 18.19 -23.59 10.82
N GLU A 469 18.32 -24.86 10.44
CA GLU A 469 19.02 -25.33 9.24
C GLU A 469 18.09 -26.21 8.39
N ILE A 470 18.13 -26.03 7.07
CA ILE A 470 17.45 -26.93 6.15
C ILE A 470 18.31 -28.17 5.97
N LYS A 471 17.93 -29.22 6.65
CA LYS A 471 18.51 -30.56 6.42
C LYS A 471 17.69 -31.26 5.35
N ILE A 472 18.39 -31.82 4.39
CA ILE A 472 17.79 -32.71 3.39
C ILE A 472 17.59 -34.06 4.07
N ASP A 473 16.37 -34.59 4.02
CA ASP A 473 16.10 -35.93 4.52
C ASP A 473 16.95 -36.95 3.73
N LYS A 474 18.01 -37.44 4.36
CA LYS A 474 18.90 -38.44 3.77
C LYS A 474 18.26 -39.82 3.61
N LYS A 475 17.04 -40.02 4.10
CA LYS A 475 16.33 -41.32 4.03
C LYS A 475 15.57 -41.52 2.72
N VAL A 476 15.57 -40.59 1.80
CA VAL A 476 15.12 -40.87 0.44
C VAL A 476 16.19 -41.73 -0.19
N ASN A 477 16.00 -43.06 -0.22
CA ASN A 477 16.85 -44.00 -0.92
C ASN A 477 17.07 -43.47 -2.34
N LEU A 478 18.31 -43.02 -2.62
CA LEU A 478 18.69 -42.57 -3.95
C LEU A 478 18.49 -43.75 -4.89
N PRO A 479 17.63 -43.61 -5.88
CA PRO A 479 17.43 -44.70 -6.84
C PRO A 479 18.67 -44.85 -7.73
N ASP A 480 18.69 -45.98 -8.44
CA ASP A 480 19.71 -46.47 -9.37
C ASP A 480 20.28 -45.35 -10.32
N LYS A 481 21.49 -45.62 -10.86
CA LYS A 481 22.23 -44.74 -11.80
C LYS A 481 21.43 -44.18 -13.00
N ASN A 482 20.25 -44.71 -13.25
CA ASN A 482 19.29 -44.23 -14.25
C ASN A 482 18.22 -43.30 -13.69
N ASP A 483 18.27 -42.96 -12.41
CA ASP A 483 17.32 -42.04 -11.84
C ASP A 483 17.67 -40.61 -12.23
N ARG A 484 16.71 -39.96 -12.87
CA ARG A 484 16.82 -38.55 -13.26
C ARG A 484 17.23 -37.64 -12.10
N ARG A 485 16.86 -37.98 -10.87
CA ARG A 485 17.16 -37.19 -9.67
C ARG A 485 18.64 -37.17 -9.33
N ALA A 486 19.31 -38.34 -9.39
CA ALA A 486 20.75 -38.44 -9.17
C ALA A 486 21.56 -37.67 -10.23
N MET A 487 21.09 -37.69 -11.49
CA MET A 487 21.68 -36.88 -12.57
C MET A 487 21.52 -35.36 -12.31
N TYR A 488 20.40 -34.94 -11.76
CA TYR A 488 20.15 -33.52 -11.49
C TYR A 488 20.94 -33.00 -10.29
N GLU A 489 21.21 -33.85 -9.28
CA GLU A 489 22.10 -33.52 -8.17
C GLU A 489 23.53 -33.27 -8.64
N TYR A 490 24.00 -34.06 -9.59
CA TYR A 490 25.29 -33.85 -10.23
C TYR A 490 25.33 -32.52 -11.01
N TRP A 491 24.32 -32.24 -11.80
CA TRP A 491 24.26 -31.00 -12.60
C TRP A 491 24.09 -29.72 -11.77
N ASP A 492 23.58 -29.80 -10.55
CA ASP A 492 23.54 -28.65 -9.62
C ASP A 492 24.80 -28.54 -8.76
N SER A 493 25.77 -29.45 -8.92
CA SER A 493 27.06 -29.40 -8.22
C SER A 493 27.93 -28.24 -8.72
N GLU A 494 28.78 -27.69 -7.81
CA GLU A 494 29.74 -26.65 -8.19
C GLU A 494 30.79 -27.16 -9.19
N GLU A 495 31.12 -28.44 -9.14
CA GLU A 495 32.05 -29.09 -10.05
C GLU A 495 31.49 -29.11 -11.48
N PHE A 496 30.26 -29.57 -11.65
CA PHE A 496 29.62 -29.57 -12.97
C PHE A 496 29.47 -28.16 -13.54
N ARG A 497 29.15 -27.15 -12.70
CA ARG A 497 29.03 -25.76 -13.15
C ARG A 497 30.34 -25.18 -13.65
N LYS A 498 31.44 -25.46 -12.95
CA LYS A 498 32.78 -24.97 -13.37
C LYS A 498 33.25 -25.63 -14.68
N GLU A 499 32.88 -26.90 -14.91
CA GLU A 499 33.29 -27.64 -16.10
C GLU A 499 32.39 -27.36 -17.31
N ASN A 500 31.11 -26.97 -17.09
CA ASN A 500 30.11 -26.88 -18.17
C ASN A 500 29.28 -25.60 -18.10
N GLU A 501 29.88 -24.47 -17.76
CA GLU A 501 29.18 -23.19 -17.62
C GLU A 501 28.45 -22.78 -18.92
N ASP A 502 29.08 -23.05 -20.08
CA ASP A 502 28.55 -22.79 -21.43
C ASP A 502 27.41 -23.77 -21.81
N GLU A 503 27.45 -25.04 -21.36
CA GLU A 503 26.41 -26.02 -21.66
C GLU A 503 25.15 -25.81 -20.81
N ILE A 504 25.30 -25.32 -19.58
CA ILE A 504 24.18 -25.00 -18.71
C ILE A 504 23.34 -23.85 -19.31
N GLU A 505 23.98 -22.85 -19.91
CA GLU A 505 23.29 -21.78 -20.62
C GLU A 505 22.53 -22.30 -21.86
N ASN A 506 23.12 -23.21 -22.63
CA ASN A 506 22.49 -23.83 -23.81
C ASN A 506 21.29 -24.73 -23.41
N GLU A 507 21.33 -25.38 -22.24
CA GLU A 507 20.22 -26.15 -21.71
C GLU A 507 19.04 -25.25 -21.30
N PHE A 508 19.32 -24.07 -20.76
CA PHE A 508 18.29 -23.08 -20.51
C PHE A 508 17.60 -22.65 -21.83
N GLU A 509 18.34 -22.46 -22.91
CA GLU A 509 17.80 -22.15 -24.24
C GLU A 509 16.84 -23.22 -24.73
N PHE A 510 17.22 -24.49 -24.67
CA PHE A 510 16.39 -25.63 -25.08
C PHE A 510 15.02 -25.63 -24.37
N TRP A 511 15.02 -25.37 -23.05
CA TRP A 511 13.78 -25.31 -22.27
C TRP A 511 12.99 -24.02 -22.52
N GLY A 512 13.69 -22.93 -22.83
CA GLY A 512 13.05 -21.69 -23.27
C GLY A 512 12.22 -21.89 -24.54
N ASP A 513 12.75 -22.64 -25.50
CA ASP A 513 12.04 -22.97 -26.75
C ASP A 513 10.87 -23.91 -26.54
N LEU A 514 10.96 -24.84 -25.56
CA LEU A 514 9.90 -25.79 -25.26
C LEU A 514 8.71 -25.16 -24.50
N TYR A 515 8.98 -24.16 -23.66
CA TYR A 515 7.98 -23.52 -22.79
C TYR A 515 7.67 -22.06 -23.16
N GLY A 516 8.38 -21.48 -24.12
CA GLY A 516 8.33 -20.06 -24.49
C GLY A 516 7.43 -19.70 -25.67
N ASN A 517 6.59 -20.62 -26.18
CA ASN A 517 5.55 -20.37 -27.18
C ASN A 517 4.13 -20.39 -26.61
#